data_deac4bc2f2be43ff02cd9bdb02c5f453
#
_entry.id   deac4bc2f2be43ff02cd9bdb02c5f453
#
_cell.length_a   1.000
_cell.length_b   1.000
_cell.length_c   1.000
_cell.angle_alpha   90.00
_cell.angle_beta   90.00
_cell.angle_gamma   90.00
#
_symmetry.space_group_name_H-M   'P 1'
#
loop_
_entity.id
_entity.type
_entity.pdbx_description
1 polymer ?
#
loop_
_entity_poly.entity_id
_entity_poly.type
_entity_poly.pdbx_seq_one_letter_code
_entity_poly.pdbx_strand_id
1 'polypeptide(L)'
;MIENYDDEKNQRNGFCLKLWKDGRKVKGYYLNNKINGWASLIRLNFDLKGEFCNDILNGYGEYVDKEENKIYKGFWINGNLGGIGIELGPDYKYYGCFINKIKNGYGKQIWSDNEVYEGSYEDDLFNGYGIYYYKNGEHYIGEWKNNKKCGFGEQNYSNGKKYMGYFNDDKKDGFGIYLYSKDTLGLNFWKKGKRYGLGKYIKGNNIKYSIWEENKIIQNINENEFMQKIIETKKNYLSLFKWNINEINKFMNNN
;
A
#
# COMPACT_ATOMS: atom_id res chain seq x y z
N MET A 1 -30.61 -33.08 17.93
CA MET A 1 -29.25 -33.52 17.56
C MET A 1 -29.43 -34.48 16.38
N ILE A 2 -28.91 -34.14 15.20
CA ILE A 2 -28.89 -35.07 14.07
C ILE A 2 -27.41 -35.46 13.93
N GLU A 3 -27.05 -36.58 14.49
CA GLU A 3 -25.71 -37.18 14.30
C GLU A 3 -25.92 -38.45 13.49
N ASN A 4 -25.35 -38.54 12.32
CA ASN A 4 -25.24 -39.80 11.57
C ASN A 4 -24.02 -40.57 12.11
N TYR A 5 -24.30 -41.63 12.86
CA TYR A 5 -23.32 -42.58 13.36
C TYR A 5 -23.33 -43.82 12.47
N ASP A 6 -22.17 -44.32 12.14
CA ASP A 6 -22.03 -45.67 11.63
C ASP A 6 -21.91 -46.61 12.85
N ASP A 7 -23.00 -47.26 13.19
CA ASP A 7 -23.11 -48.10 14.40
C ASP A 7 -22.17 -49.31 14.40
N GLU A 8 -21.76 -49.80 13.23
CA GLU A 8 -20.83 -50.92 13.14
C GLU A 8 -19.38 -50.55 13.46
N LYS A 9 -18.99 -49.27 13.26
CA LYS A 9 -17.62 -48.78 13.44
C LYS A 9 -17.47 -47.75 14.56
N ASN A 10 -18.55 -47.37 15.22
CA ASN A 10 -18.59 -46.27 16.21
C ASN A 10 -17.94 -44.96 15.67
N GLN A 11 -18.18 -44.67 14.38
CA GLN A 11 -17.58 -43.52 13.67
C GLN A 11 -18.66 -42.61 13.10
N ARG A 12 -18.39 -41.32 13.15
CA ARG A 12 -19.24 -40.32 12.46
C ARG A 12 -18.90 -40.31 10.98
N ASN A 13 -19.87 -40.61 10.17
CA ASN A 13 -19.81 -40.55 8.73
C ASN A 13 -21.05 -39.84 8.18
N GLY A 14 -20.89 -39.01 7.14
CA GLY A 14 -21.99 -38.27 6.53
C GLY A 14 -22.25 -36.91 7.18
N PHE A 15 -23.44 -36.38 6.92
CA PHE A 15 -23.83 -35.04 7.39
C PHE A 15 -24.14 -35.04 8.89
N CYS A 16 -23.54 -34.07 9.62
CA CYS A 16 -23.73 -33.92 11.07
C CYS A 16 -24.06 -32.47 11.41
N LEU A 17 -25.01 -32.29 12.34
CA LEU A 17 -25.30 -31.02 13.01
C LEU A 17 -25.17 -31.21 14.51
N LYS A 18 -24.22 -30.51 15.13
CA LYS A 18 -24.01 -30.50 16.57
C LYS A 18 -24.12 -29.10 17.15
N LEU A 19 -24.87 -28.97 18.22
CA LEU A 19 -25.13 -27.73 18.95
C LEU A 19 -24.72 -27.93 20.41
N TRP A 20 -23.98 -26.98 20.95
CA TRP A 20 -23.62 -26.94 22.36
C TRP A 20 -24.44 -25.89 23.09
N LYS A 21 -24.65 -26.07 24.42
CA LYS A 21 -25.39 -25.13 25.26
C LYS A 21 -24.77 -23.72 25.32
N ASP A 22 -23.48 -23.61 25.09
CA ASP A 22 -22.72 -22.35 25.06
C ASP A 22 -22.79 -21.62 23.70
N GLY A 23 -23.62 -22.11 22.77
CA GLY A 23 -23.80 -21.50 21.45
C GLY A 23 -22.83 -21.98 20.38
N ARG A 24 -21.84 -22.79 20.70
CA ARG A 24 -20.98 -23.42 19.68
C ARG A 24 -21.81 -24.31 18.77
N LYS A 25 -21.45 -24.34 17.49
CA LYS A 25 -22.17 -25.10 16.46
C LYS A 25 -21.20 -25.66 15.44
N VAL A 26 -21.47 -26.88 14.99
CA VAL A 26 -20.84 -27.48 13.81
C VAL A 26 -21.94 -28.03 12.90
N LYS A 27 -21.85 -27.73 11.62
CA LYS A 27 -22.70 -28.26 10.57
C LYS A 27 -21.82 -28.62 9.38
N GLY A 28 -21.77 -29.88 8.97
CA GLY A 28 -20.91 -30.30 7.86
C GLY A 28 -20.86 -31.81 7.67
N TYR A 29 -20.04 -32.22 6.74
CA TYR A 29 -19.81 -33.63 6.45
C TYR A 29 -18.62 -34.18 7.24
N TYR A 30 -18.77 -35.39 7.73
CA TYR A 30 -17.76 -36.13 8.49
C TYR A 30 -17.35 -37.38 7.73
N LEU A 31 -16.10 -37.72 7.81
CA LEU A 31 -15.51 -39.00 7.39
C LEU A 31 -14.57 -39.45 8.50
N ASN A 32 -14.83 -40.65 9.05
CA ASN A 32 -14.04 -41.24 10.14
C ASN A 32 -13.82 -40.29 11.32
N ASN A 33 -14.93 -39.69 11.83
CA ASN A 33 -14.95 -38.73 12.93
C ASN A 33 -14.33 -37.35 12.64
N LYS A 34 -13.81 -37.09 11.45
CA LYS A 34 -13.19 -35.81 11.05
C LYS A 34 -14.08 -35.07 10.07
N ILE A 35 -14.06 -33.76 10.14
CA ILE A 35 -14.74 -32.90 9.16
C ILE A 35 -14.00 -33.03 7.83
N ASN A 36 -14.75 -33.44 6.80
CA ASN A 36 -14.26 -33.55 5.42
C ASN A 36 -15.31 -32.99 4.46
N GLY A 37 -14.93 -32.12 3.56
CA GLY A 37 -15.83 -31.42 2.65
C GLY A 37 -16.35 -30.11 3.26
N TRP A 38 -17.47 -29.62 2.75
CA TRP A 38 -18.01 -28.33 3.16
C TRP A 38 -18.60 -28.35 4.57
N ALA A 39 -18.13 -27.40 5.42
CA ALA A 39 -18.63 -27.25 6.78
C ALA A 39 -18.70 -25.80 7.25
N SER A 40 -19.49 -25.57 8.32
CA SER A 40 -19.58 -24.31 9.05
C SER A 40 -19.41 -24.60 10.54
N LEU A 41 -18.46 -23.91 11.15
CA LEU A 41 -18.11 -24.02 12.56
C LEU A 41 -18.32 -22.65 13.23
N ILE A 42 -19.15 -22.60 14.26
CA ILE A 42 -19.31 -21.41 15.12
C ILE A 42 -18.60 -21.69 16.43
N ARG A 43 -17.70 -20.82 16.84
CA ARG A 43 -16.94 -20.87 18.07
C ARG A 43 -17.12 -19.58 18.87
N LEU A 44 -16.59 -19.54 20.10
CA LEU A 44 -16.70 -18.34 20.94
C LEU A 44 -15.95 -17.17 20.32
N ASN A 45 -14.70 -17.38 19.93
CA ASN A 45 -13.79 -16.32 19.48
C ASN A 45 -13.70 -16.20 17.95
N PHE A 46 -14.16 -17.23 17.22
CA PHE A 46 -14.09 -17.23 15.75
C PHE A 46 -15.18 -18.09 15.12
N ASP A 47 -15.45 -17.84 13.84
CA ASP A 47 -16.23 -18.71 12.99
C ASP A 47 -15.42 -19.14 11.77
N LEU A 48 -15.64 -20.38 11.30
CA LEU A 48 -15.08 -20.92 10.08
C LEU A 48 -16.18 -21.42 9.18
N LYS A 49 -16.03 -21.22 7.87
CA LYS A 49 -16.94 -21.74 6.87
C LYS A 49 -16.15 -22.02 5.60
N GLY A 50 -16.29 -23.23 5.04
CA GLY A 50 -15.56 -23.56 3.81
C GLY A 50 -15.33 -25.04 3.65
N GLU A 51 -14.32 -25.36 2.85
CA GLU A 51 -13.88 -26.71 2.57
C GLU A 51 -12.87 -27.19 3.60
N PHE A 52 -13.10 -28.38 4.14
CA PHE A 52 -12.26 -28.99 5.17
C PHE A 52 -11.67 -30.31 4.68
N CYS A 53 -10.46 -30.59 5.10
CA CYS A 53 -9.81 -31.87 5.00
C CYS A 53 -9.27 -32.25 6.38
N ASN A 54 -9.76 -33.36 6.94
CA ASN A 54 -9.35 -33.87 8.25
C ASN A 54 -9.37 -32.80 9.38
N ASP A 55 -10.52 -32.11 9.55
CA ASP A 55 -10.76 -31.03 10.52
C ASP A 55 -10.05 -29.71 10.23
N ILE A 56 -9.24 -29.62 9.17
CA ILE A 56 -8.46 -28.43 8.82
C ILE A 56 -9.12 -27.74 7.62
N LEU A 57 -9.31 -26.43 7.67
CA LEU A 57 -9.77 -25.62 6.53
C LEU A 57 -8.75 -25.74 5.41
N ASN A 58 -9.15 -26.31 4.28
CA ASN A 58 -8.28 -26.61 3.15
C ASN A 58 -9.09 -26.56 1.84
N GLY A 59 -8.95 -25.48 1.11
CA GLY A 59 -9.78 -25.11 -0.02
C GLY A 59 -10.34 -23.70 0.15
N TYR A 60 -11.42 -23.36 -0.54
CA TYR A 60 -12.05 -22.05 -0.38
C TYR A 60 -12.79 -21.93 0.96
N GLY A 61 -12.56 -20.82 1.67
CA GLY A 61 -13.21 -20.62 2.97
C GLY A 61 -13.19 -19.19 3.49
N GLU A 62 -13.92 -19.05 4.60
CA GLU A 62 -14.08 -17.80 5.35
C GLU A 62 -13.69 -18.05 6.82
N TYR A 63 -12.90 -17.17 7.38
CA TYR A 63 -12.57 -17.09 8.80
C TYR A 63 -13.05 -15.74 9.34
N VAL A 64 -13.86 -15.75 10.39
CA VAL A 64 -14.32 -14.57 11.10
C VAL A 64 -13.60 -14.53 12.44
N ASP A 65 -12.75 -13.54 12.62
CA ASP A 65 -12.12 -13.22 13.90
C ASP A 65 -13.04 -12.27 14.67
N LYS A 66 -13.61 -12.74 15.78
CA LYS A 66 -14.56 -11.95 16.58
C LYS A 66 -13.87 -11.01 17.56
N GLU A 67 -12.62 -11.28 17.90
CA GLU A 67 -11.83 -10.46 18.81
C GLU A 67 -11.30 -9.22 18.06
N GLU A 68 -10.75 -9.42 16.86
CA GLU A 68 -10.26 -8.34 16.01
C GLU A 68 -11.34 -7.71 15.13
N ASN A 69 -12.56 -8.29 15.09
CA ASN A 69 -13.65 -7.90 14.20
C ASN A 69 -13.21 -7.87 12.71
N LYS A 70 -12.54 -8.95 12.30
CA LYS A 70 -12.05 -9.12 10.93
C LYS A 70 -12.65 -10.35 10.27
N ILE A 71 -12.83 -10.29 8.96
CA ILE A 71 -13.27 -11.40 8.14
C ILE A 71 -12.23 -11.63 7.03
N TYR A 72 -11.74 -12.86 6.93
CA TYR A 72 -10.83 -13.30 5.88
C TYR A 72 -11.52 -14.28 4.96
N LYS A 73 -11.41 -14.07 3.63
CA LYS A 73 -11.97 -14.94 2.59
C LYS A 73 -10.92 -15.24 1.55
N GLY A 74 -10.83 -16.49 1.11
CA GLY A 74 -9.87 -16.89 0.10
C GLY A 74 -9.57 -18.38 0.12
N PHE A 75 -8.43 -18.74 -0.46
CA PHE A 75 -7.97 -20.13 -0.46
C PHE A 75 -7.08 -20.42 0.75
N TRP A 76 -7.39 -21.51 1.41
CA TRP A 76 -6.72 -21.98 2.62
C TRP A 76 -5.96 -23.25 2.32
N ILE A 77 -4.73 -23.34 2.77
CA ILE A 77 -3.89 -24.52 2.65
C ILE A 77 -3.44 -24.89 4.07
N ASN A 78 -3.86 -26.07 4.52
CA ASN A 78 -3.54 -26.56 5.88
C ASN A 78 -3.85 -25.53 6.98
N GLY A 79 -5.01 -24.84 6.89
CA GLY A 79 -5.46 -23.87 7.87
C GLY A 79 -4.85 -22.47 7.73
N ASN A 80 -4.01 -22.23 6.74
CA ASN A 80 -3.38 -20.95 6.47
C ASN A 80 -3.96 -20.28 5.22
N LEU A 81 -4.39 -19.04 5.32
CA LEU A 81 -4.77 -18.24 4.15
C LEU A 81 -3.51 -17.86 3.38
N GLY A 82 -3.49 -18.23 2.09
CA GLY A 82 -2.40 -17.91 1.19
C GLY A 82 -2.88 -17.54 -0.22
N GLY A 83 -2.03 -16.86 -0.99
CA GLY A 83 -2.39 -16.39 -2.32
C GLY A 83 -3.38 -15.23 -2.29
N ILE A 84 -4.29 -15.15 -3.26
CA ILE A 84 -5.24 -14.05 -3.38
C ILE A 84 -6.42 -14.25 -2.42
N GLY A 85 -6.75 -13.19 -1.67
CA GLY A 85 -7.86 -13.18 -0.73
C GLY A 85 -8.42 -11.80 -0.45
N ILE A 86 -9.36 -11.77 0.49
CA ILE A 86 -10.05 -10.56 0.95
C ILE A 86 -9.94 -10.52 2.48
N GLU A 87 -9.63 -9.34 3.01
CA GLU A 87 -9.76 -9.03 4.43
C GLU A 87 -10.74 -7.86 4.58
N LEU A 88 -11.77 -8.06 5.39
CA LEU A 88 -12.70 -7.01 5.80
C LEU A 88 -12.40 -6.67 7.26
N GLY A 89 -11.80 -5.52 7.49
CA GLY A 89 -11.57 -4.96 8.81
C GLY A 89 -12.69 -4.01 9.25
N PRO A 90 -12.62 -3.46 10.47
CA PRO A 90 -13.62 -2.51 10.99
C PRO A 90 -13.78 -1.28 10.09
N ASP A 91 -12.66 -0.73 9.61
CA ASP A 91 -12.61 0.55 8.89
C ASP A 91 -12.01 0.43 7.50
N TYR A 92 -11.79 -0.79 6.97
CA TYR A 92 -11.19 -0.99 5.66
C TYR A 92 -11.61 -2.30 5.02
N LYS A 93 -11.36 -2.36 3.70
CA LYS A 93 -11.40 -3.59 2.89
C LYS A 93 -10.07 -3.73 2.18
N TYR A 94 -9.51 -4.93 2.21
CA TYR A 94 -8.30 -5.27 1.47
C TYR A 94 -8.58 -6.41 0.49
N TYR A 95 -8.01 -6.29 -0.70
CA TYR A 95 -8.05 -7.27 -1.77
C TYR A 95 -6.62 -7.48 -2.26
N GLY A 96 -6.06 -8.67 -2.12
CA GLY A 96 -4.67 -8.87 -2.52
C GLY A 96 -4.08 -10.18 -2.05
N CYS A 97 -2.76 -10.23 -2.09
CA CYS A 97 -1.99 -11.41 -1.74
C CYS A 97 -1.77 -11.52 -0.24
N PHE A 98 -1.79 -12.78 0.25
CA PHE A 98 -1.55 -13.13 1.65
C PHE A 98 -0.51 -14.24 1.76
N ILE A 99 0.24 -14.21 2.85
CA ILE A 99 1.01 -15.32 3.39
C ILE A 99 0.58 -15.47 4.86
N ASN A 100 -0.06 -16.59 5.21
CA ASN A 100 -0.53 -16.87 6.58
C ASN A 100 -1.40 -15.75 7.19
N LYS A 101 -2.34 -15.20 6.42
CA LYS A 101 -3.20 -14.05 6.77
C LYS A 101 -2.47 -12.71 6.89
N ILE A 102 -1.19 -12.63 6.60
CA ILE A 102 -0.40 -11.39 6.55
C ILE A 102 -0.40 -10.88 5.11
N LYS A 103 -0.66 -9.59 4.88
CA LYS A 103 -0.61 -8.97 3.54
C LYS A 103 0.83 -9.02 3.04
N ASN A 104 1.04 -9.69 1.92
CA ASN A 104 2.36 -9.84 1.35
C ASN A 104 2.25 -10.02 -0.17
N GLY A 105 2.91 -9.17 -0.95
CA GLY A 105 2.76 -9.08 -2.38
C GLY A 105 1.85 -7.92 -2.79
N TYR A 106 1.21 -8.00 -3.97
CA TYR A 106 0.38 -6.92 -4.49
C TYR A 106 -1.03 -6.93 -3.88
N GLY A 107 -1.55 -5.75 -3.56
CA GLY A 107 -2.90 -5.59 -3.04
C GLY A 107 -3.44 -4.18 -3.09
N LYS A 108 -4.76 -4.08 -2.84
CA LYS A 108 -5.52 -2.84 -2.78
C LYS A 108 -6.27 -2.76 -1.47
N GLN A 109 -6.04 -1.71 -0.71
CA GLN A 109 -6.77 -1.40 0.51
C GLN A 109 -7.60 -0.14 0.32
N ILE A 110 -8.86 -0.19 0.75
CA ILE A 110 -9.83 0.90 0.68
C ILE A 110 -10.33 1.14 2.10
N TRP A 111 -10.10 2.34 2.62
CA TRP A 111 -10.58 2.75 3.94
C TRP A 111 -11.99 3.33 3.89
N SER A 112 -12.65 3.39 5.03
CA SER A 112 -14.04 3.87 5.18
C SER A 112 -14.21 5.35 4.79
N ASP A 113 -13.15 6.14 4.84
CA ASP A 113 -13.11 7.54 4.43
C ASP A 113 -12.77 7.74 2.95
N ASN A 114 -12.73 6.64 2.16
CA ASN A 114 -12.41 6.56 0.74
C ASN A 114 -10.93 6.83 0.37
N GLU A 115 -10.03 6.81 1.33
CA GLU A 115 -8.61 6.70 1.00
C GLU A 115 -8.32 5.33 0.38
N VAL A 116 -7.36 5.27 -0.52
CA VAL A 116 -7.01 4.03 -1.23
C VAL A 116 -5.50 3.91 -1.34
N TYR A 117 -4.96 2.76 -0.96
CA TYR A 117 -3.63 2.35 -1.36
C TYR A 117 -3.72 1.17 -2.32
N GLU A 118 -2.95 1.22 -3.39
CA GLU A 118 -2.82 0.12 -4.35
C GLU A 118 -1.34 -0.05 -4.69
N GLY A 119 -0.76 -1.20 -4.33
CA GLY A 119 0.67 -1.42 -4.47
C GLY A 119 1.17 -2.65 -3.74
N SER A 120 2.49 -2.67 -3.53
CA SER A 120 3.19 -3.78 -2.90
C SER A 120 3.10 -3.70 -1.37
N TYR A 121 2.98 -4.87 -0.75
CA TYR A 121 2.98 -5.09 0.70
C TYR A 121 4.06 -6.08 1.08
N GLU A 122 4.65 -5.89 2.23
CA GLU A 122 5.51 -6.82 2.93
C GLU A 122 5.16 -6.76 4.42
N ASP A 123 4.78 -7.90 5.00
CA ASP A 123 4.40 -8.03 6.41
C ASP A 123 3.39 -6.98 6.89
N ASP A 124 2.25 -6.86 6.17
CA ASP A 124 1.17 -5.89 6.40
C ASP A 124 1.53 -4.41 6.15
N LEU A 125 2.76 -4.09 5.79
CA LEU A 125 3.24 -2.73 5.56
C LEU A 125 3.32 -2.42 4.05
N PHE A 126 3.09 -1.15 3.66
CA PHE A 126 3.42 -0.69 2.31
C PHE A 126 4.93 -0.77 2.12
N ASN A 127 5.36 -1.54 1.15
CA ASN A 127 6.77 -1.77 0.88
C ASN A 127 6.96 -2.07 -0.62
N GLY A 128 7.80 -1.30 -1.30
CA GLY A 128 7.95 -1.35 -2.75
C GLY A 128 7.17 -0.24 -3.46
N TYR A 129 6.66 -0.48 -4.64
CA TYR A 129 6.00 0.55 -5.45
C TYR A 129 4.48 0.54 -5.23
N GLY A 130 3.89 1.75 -5.14
CA GLY A 130 2.45 1.87 -4.93
C GLY A 130 1.90 3.28 -5.13
N ILE A 131 0.57 3.36 -5.22
CA ILE A 131 -0.19 4.60 -5.35
C ILE A 131 -1.06 4.77 -4.11
N TYR A 132 -1.01 5.95 -3.51
CA TYR A 132 -1.91 6.32 -2.42
C TYR A 132 -2.79 7.49 -2.83
N TYR A 133 -4.09 7.30 -2.81
CA TYR A 133 -5.11 8.33 -3.04
C TYR A 133 -5.63 8.83 -1.70
N TYR A 134 -5.42 10.11 -1.43
CA TYR A 134 -5.89 10.76 -0.21
C TYR A 134 -7.32 11.24 -0.37
N LYS A 135 -8.04 11.32 0.73
CA LYS A 135 -9.41 11.82 0.83
C LYS A 135 -9.61 13.21 0.20
N ASN A 136 -8.60 14.08 0.26
CA ASN A 136 -8.64 15.43 -0.28
C ASN A 136 -8.41 15.53 -1.80
N GLY A 137 -8.33 14.37 -2.51
CA GLY A 137 -8.08 14.29 -3.95
C GLY A 137 -6.61 14.36 -4.35
N GLU A 138 -5.69 14.50 -3.39
CA GLU A 138 -4.27 14.34 -3.65
C GLU A 138 -3.92 12.88 -3.90
N HIS A 139 -2.79 12.62 -4.56
CA HIS A 139 -2.26 11.26 -4.65
C HIS A 139 -0.74 11.26 -4.74
N TYR A 140 -0.15 10.19 -4.26
CA TYR A 140 1.27 9.92 -4.36
C TYR A 140 1.49 8.63 -5.14
N ILE A 141 2.43 8.66 -6.07
CA ILE A 141 2.87 7.52 -6.86
C ILE A 141 4.37 7.38 -6.64
N GLY A 142 4.85 6.24 -6.15
CA GLY A 142 6.29 6.09 -5.92
C GLY A 142 6.64 4.94 -4.99
N GLU A 143 7.87 5.00 -4.50
CA GLU A 143 8.43 4.00 -3.61
C GLU A 143 7.97 4.19 -2.16
N TRP A 144 7.73 3.07 -1.49
CA TRP A 144 7.33 2.98 -0.10
C TRP A 144 8.27 2.06 0.67
N LYS A 145 8.50 2.37 1.91
CA LYS A 145 9.22 1.51 2.85
C LYS A 145 8.60 1.64 4.24
N ASN A 146 8.10 0.53 4.77
CA ASN A 146 7.48 0.48 6.10
C ASN A 146 6.39 1.56 6.27
N ASN A 147 5.42 1.64 5.34
CA ASN A 147 4.33 2.62 5.29
C ASN A 147 4.76 4.08 5.05
N LYS A 148 6.03 4.36 4.73
CA LYS A 148 6.54 5.70 4.50
C LYS A 148 7.01 5.88 3.06
N LYS A 149 6.77 7.07 2.51
CA LYS A 149 7.31 7.45 1.20
C LYS A 149 8.82 7.49 1.26
N CYS A 150 9.46 6.85 0.29
CA CYS A 150 10.92 6.85 0.14
C CYS A 150 11.30 6.87 -1.34
N GLY A 151 12.61 6.90 -1.65
CA GLY A 151 13.09 6.82 -3.01
C GLY A 151 12.50 7.87 -3.93
N PHE A 152 12.28 7.52 -5.20
CA PHE A 152 11.71 8.43 -6.19
C PHE A 152 10.19 8.32 -6.22
N GLY A 153 9.50 9.49 -6.31
CA GLY A 153 8.05 9.52 -6.39
C GLY A 153 7.47 10.84 -6.86
N GLU A 154 6.20 10.79 -7.19
CA GLU A 154 5.38 11.91 -7.63
C GLU A 154 4.26 12.17 -6.63
N GLN A 155 4.13 13.41 -6.17
CA GLN A 155 3.02 13.89 -5.35
C GLN A 155 2.20 14.88 -6.15
N ASN A 156 0.93 14.55 -6.38
CA ASN A 156 -0.05 15.43 -7.00
C ASN A 156 -0.90 16.07 -5.90
N TYR A 157 -1.01 17.39 -5.92
CA TYR A 157 -1.74 18.18 -4.92
C TYR A 157 -3.12 18.56 -5.44
N SER A 158 -4.09 18.68 -4.57
CA SER A 158 -5.48 19.04 -4.87
C SER A 158 -5.63 20.40 -5.60
N ASN A 159 -4.65 21.29 -5.44
CA ASN A 159 -4.59 22.60 -6.11
C ASN A 159 -3.92 22.56 -7.50
N GLY A 160 -3.70 21.37 -8.07
CA GLY A 160 -3.11 21.17 -9.39
C GLY A 160 -1.58 21.30 -9.45
N LYS A 161 -0.93 21.57 -8.31
CA LYS A 161 0.54 21.51 -8.24
C LYS A 161 1.03 20.08 -8.22
N LYS A 162 2.30 19.88 -8.63
CA LYS A 162 2.91 18.56 -8.67
C LYS A 162 4.35 18.66 -8.17
N TYR A 163 4.79 17.65 -7.43
CA TYR A 163 6.19 17.45 -7.09
C TYR A 163 6.65 16.10 -7.62
N MET A 164 7.77 16.05 -8.28
CA MET A 164 8.43 14.84 -8.73
C MET A 164 9.87 14.87 -8.25
N GLY A 165 10.30 13.90 -7.44
CA GLY A 165 11.63 13.91 -6.86
C GLY A 165 11.78 12.87 -5.75
N TYR A 166 12.85 13.03 -5.00
CA TYR A 166 13.21 12.08 -3.96
C TYR A 166 12.51 12.38 -2.63
N PHE A 167 12.16 11.28 -1.95
CA PHE A 167 11.59 11.27 -0.62
C PHE A 167 12.45 10.43 0.33
N ASN A 168 12.43 10.79 1.59
CA ASN A 168 12.97 10.01 2.67
C ASN A 168 12.10 10.23 3.91
N ASP A 169 11.53 9.14 4.45
CA ASP A 169 10.71 9.16 5.66
C ASP A 169 9.56 10.19 5.54
N ASP A 170 8.74 10.07 4.46
CA ASP A 170 7.63 10.95 4.06
C ASP A 170 8.00 12.39 3.66
N LYS A 171 9.25 12.77 3.76
CA LYS A 171 9.71 14.12 3.49
C LYS A 171 10.46 14.19 2.17
N LYS A 172 10.29 15.29 1.44
CA LYS A 172 11.11 15.60 0.29
C LYS A 172 12.58 15.67 0.74
N ASP A 173 13.45 14.87 0.11
CA ASP A 173 14.87 14.81 0.48
C ASP A 173 15.70 14.41 -0.76
N GLY A 174 16.56 15.30 -1.23
CA GLY A 174 17.29 15.17 -2.48
C GLY A 174 16.80 16.13 -3.55
N PHE A 175 17.09 15.81 -4.80
CA PHE A 175 16.67 16.63 -5.94
C PHE A 175 15.18 16.40 -6.25
N GLY A 176 14.50 17.48 -6.68
CA GLY A 176 13.11 17.37 -7.15
C GLY A 176 12.66 18.59 -7.94
N ILE A 177 11.68 18.35 -8.78
CA ILE A 177 10.99 19.33 -9.61
C ILE A 177 9.64 19.64 -8.98
N TYR A 178 9.34 20.89 -8.78
CA TYR A 178 8.04 21.35 -8.28
C TYR A 178 7.34 22.17 -9.35
N LEU A 179 6.25 21.66 -9.89
CA LEU A 179 5.39 22.33 -10.85
C LEU A 179 4.34 23.17 -10.10
N TYR A 180 4.41 24.48 -10.21
CA TYR A 180 3.46 25.41 -9.60
C TYR A 180 2.26 25.71 -10.52
N SER A 181 2.51 25.77 -11.84
CA SER A 181 1.54 25.95 -12.93
C SER A 181 2.16 25.51 -14.25
N LYS A 182 1.42 25.56 -15.36
CA LYS A 182 1.90 25.14 -16.68
C LYS A 182 3.15 25.89 -17.15
N ASP A 183 3.35 27.12 -16.68
CA ASP A 183 4.45 28.01 -17.08
C ASP A 183 5.45 28.27 -15.94
N THR A 184 5.24 27.69 -14.76
CA THR A 184 6.01 28.00 -13.57
C THR A 184 6.45 26.76 -12.85
N LEU A 185 7.76 26.56 -12.71
CA LEU A 185 8.34 25.43 -12.01
C LEU A 185 9.62 25.80 -11.25
N GLY A 186 9.99 24.94 -10.32
CA GLY A 186 11.23 25.04 -9.57
C GLY A 186 11.97 23.71 -9.55
N LEU A 187 13.26 23.74 -9.90
CA LEU A 187 14.19 22.63 -9.70
C LEU A 187 14.99 22.94 -8.45
N ASN A 188 14.86 22.13 -7.43
CA ASN A 188 15.46 22.41 -6.13
C ASN A 188 16.05 21.15 -5.50
N PHE A 189 17.03 21.37 -4.64
CA PHE A 189 17.38 20.38 -3.63
C PHE A 189 16.55 20.58 -2.38
N TRP A 190 16.27 19.44 -1.72
CA TRP A 190 15.46 19.38 -0.51
C TRP A 190 16.23 18.61 0.55
N LYS A 191 16.03 19.00 1.79
CA LYS A 191 16.53 18.31 2.97
C LYS A 191 15.48 18.33 4.04
N LYS A 192 15.01 17.14 4.46
CA LYS A 192 13.96 16.98 5.48
C LYS A 192 12.71 17.84 5.22
N GLY A 193 12.26 17.91 3.96
CA GLY A 193 11.05 18.63 3.54
C GLY A 193 11.25 20.14 3.29
N LYS A 194 12.45 20.68 3.48
CA LYS A 194 12.77 22.09 3.24
C LYS A 194 13.70 22.27 2.06
N ARG A 195 13.55 23.35 1.28
CA ARG A 195 14.51 23.68 0.20
C ARG A 195 15.85 24.03 0.82
N TYR A 196 16.89 23.47 0.22
CA TYR A 196 18.26 23.60 0.68
C TYR A 196 19.24 23.55 -0.49
N GLY A 197 20.27 24.41 -0.49
CA GLY A 197 21.28 24.47 -1.54
C GLY A 197 20.77 25.11 -2.83
N LEU A 198 21.23 24.65 -3.96
CA LEU A 198 20.97 25.27 -5.26
C LEU A 198 19.51 25.09 -5.72
N GLY A 199 18.96 26.13 -6.34
CA GLY A 199 17.64 26.11 -6.95
C GLY A 199 17.56 26.95 -8.21
N LYS A 200 16.81 26.46 -9.21
CA LYS A 200 16.46 27.15 -10.45
C LYS A 200 14.95 27.32 -10.48
N TYR A 201 14.48 28.53 -10.65
CA TYR A 201 13.07 28.87 -10.80
C TYR A 201 12.82 29.38 -12.22
N ILE A 202 11.81 28.86 -12.89
CA ILE A 202 11.43 29.20 -14.26
C ILE A 202 9.99 29.67 -14.27
N LYS A 203 9.72 30.84 -14.85
CA LYS A 203 8.38 31.35 -15.11
C LYS A 203 8.35 31.93 -16.52
N GLY A 204 7.74 31.21 -17.48
CA GLY A 204 7.85 31.52 -18.89
C GLY A 204 9.31 31.61 -19.33
N ASN A 205 9.71 32.76 -19.85
CA ASN A 205 11.09 33.03 -20.27
C ASN A 205 11.99 33.59 -19.12
N ASN A 206 11.41 33.84 -17.95
CA ASN A 206 12.17 34.38 -16.84
C ASN A 206 12.78 33.26 -15.98
N ILE A 207 14.08 33.23 -15.88
CA ILE A 207 14.84 32.24 -15.11
C ILE A 207 15.56 32.96 -13.97
N LYS A 208 15.46 32.40 -12.77
CA LYS A 208 16.16 32.87 -11.57
C LYS A 208 16.91 31.73 -10.94
N TYR A 209 18.10 32.02 -10.46
CA TYR A 209 18.93 31.08 -9.73
C TYR A 209 19.17 31.57 -8.31
N SER A 210 19.17 30.68 -7.35
CA SER A 210 19.26 31.03 -5.93
C SER A 210 19.89 29.93 -5.10
N ILE A 211 20.41 30.32 -3.95
CA ILE A 211 20.84 29.40 -2.90
C ILE A 211 19.82 29.48 -1.77
N TRP A 212 19.40 28.32 -1.30
CA TRP A 212 18.36 28.15 -0.28
C TRP A 212 18.93 27.56 1.00
N GLU A 213 18.42 28.03 2.11
CA GLU A 213 18.57 27.42 3.42
C GLU A 213 17.22 27.41 4.13
N GLU A 214 16.72 26.24 4.50
CA GLU A 214 15.46 26.05 5.23
C GLU A 214 14.26 26.81 4.64
N ASN A 215 14.06 26.73 3.32
CA ASN A 215 13.03 27.47 2.55
C ASN A 215 13.26 28.99 2.40
N LYS A 216 14.36 29.54 2.88
CA LYS A 216 14.71 30.95 2.68
C LYS A 216 15.75 31.09 1.57
N ILE A 217 15.60 32.07 0.69
CA ILE A 217 16.65 32.44 -0.25
C ILE A 217 17.70 33.21 0.54
N ILE A 218 18.91 32.67 0.61
CA ILE A 218 20.04 33.33 1.26
C ILE A 218 20.89 34.13 0.26
N GLN A 219 20.85 33.75 -1.01
CA GLN A 219 21.57 34.44 -2.07
C GLN A 219 20.87 34.24 -3.42
N ASN A 220 20.75 35.31 -4.22
CA ASN A 220 20.49 35.22 -5.66
C ASN A 220 21.82 35.22 -6.39
N ILE A 221 21.97 34.35 -7.38
CA ILE A 221 23.19 34.14 -8.15
C ILE A 221 22.89 34.22 -9.64
N ASN A 222 23.92 34.47 -10.45
CA ASN A 222 23.77 34.41 -11.90
C ASN A 222 23.95 32.98 -12.44
N GLU A 223 23.68 32.79 -13.73
CA GLU A 223 23.73 31.48 -14.37
C GLU A 223 25.14 30.86 -14.32
N ASN A 224 26.19 31.65 -14.58
CA ASN A 224 27.56 31.14 -14.58
C ASN A 224 27.99 30.64 -13.20
N GLU A 225 27.70 31.42 -12.15
CA GLU A 225 27.96 31.02 -10.77
C GLU A 225 27.15 29.76 -10.38
N PHE A 226 25.88 29.69 -10.80
CA PHE A 226 25.03 28.51 -10.57
C PHE A 226 25.61 27.27 -11.25
N MET A 227 26.02 27.36 -12.52
CA MET A 227 26.60 26.24 -13.26
C MET A 227 27.91 25.78 -12.67
N GLN A 228 28.77 26.69 -12.22
CA GLN A 228 30.02 26.34 -11.54
C GLN A 228 29.72 25.56 -10.24
N LYS A 229 28.82 26.04 -9.40
CA LYS A 229 28.43 25.36 -8.15
C LYS A 229 27.80 23.99 -8.37
N ILE A 230 27.02 23.80 -9.44
CA ILE A 230 26.45 22.47 -9.81
C ILE A 230 27.58 21.49 -10.15
N ILE A 231 28.59 21.91 -10.90
CA ILE A 231 29.72 21.08 -11.26
C ILE A 231 30.51 20.65 -9.99
N GLU A 232 30.70 21.55 -9.05
CA GLU A 232 31.36 21.30 -7.77
C GLU A 232 30.65 20.29 -6.88
N THR A 233 29.30 20.13 -7.01
CA THR A 233 28.53 19.19 -6.18
C THR A 233 28.85 17.71 -6.46
N LYS A 234 29.69 17.38 -7.44
CA LYS A 234 30.07 16.02 -7.86
C LYS A 234 28.90 15.06 -8.15
N LYS A 235 27.68 15.57 -8.24
CA LYS A 235 26.47 14.81 -8.55
C LYS A 235 26.02 15.14 -9.97
N ASN A 236 25.63 14.13 -10.73
CA ASN A 236 25.30 14.25 -12.17
C ASN A 236 23.91 14.89 -12.40
N TYR A 237 23.62 16.03 -11.76
CA TYR A 237 22.37 16.78 -11.94
C TYR A 237 22.45 17.85 -13.04
N LEU A 238 23.63 18.04 -13.66
CA LEU A 238 23.87 19.10 -14.62
C LEU A 238 22.90 19.03 -15.81
N SER A 239 22.61 17.84 -16.32
CA SER A 239 21.68 17.61 -17.42
C SER A 239 20.27 18.07 -17.10
N LEU A 240 19.77 17.77 -15.90
CA LEU A 240 18.43 18.13 -15.45
C LEU A 240 18.26 19.65 -15.31
N PHE A 241 19.28 20.34 -14.82
CA PHE A 241 19.22 21.80 -14.69
C PHE A 241 19.35 22.53 -16.02
N LYS A 242 19.82 21.86 -17.09
CA LYS A 242 19.86 22.43 -18.45
C LYS A 242 18.50 22.42 -19.12
N TRP A 243 17.57 21.58 -18.69
CA TRP A 243 16.25 21.49 -19.32
C TRP A 243 15.50 22.83 -19.27
N ASN A 244 14.84 23.14 -20.39
CA ASN A 244 13.89 24.24 -20.46
C ASN A 244 12.49 23.79 -20.00
N ILE A 245 11.56 24.73 -19.88
CA ILE A 245 10.21 24.43 -19.37
C ILE A 245 9.45 23.42 -20.25
N ASN A 246 9.64 23.43 -21.57
CA ASN A 246 8.94 22.52 -22.47
C ASN A 246 9.45 21.07 -22.33
N GLU A 247 10.76 20.90 -22.17
CA GLU A 247 11.39 19.58 -21.93
C GLU A 247 10.93 19.01 -20.60
N ILE A 248 10.88 19.84 -19.56
CA ILE A 248 10.42 19.43 -18.23
C ILE A 248 8.92 19.05 -18.28
N ASN A 249 8.08 19.88 -18.90
CA ASN A 249 6.65 19.57 -19.04
C ASN A 249 6.41 18.29 -19.86
N LYS A 250 7.19 18.04 -20.92
CA LYS A 250 7.14 16.79 -21.67
C LYS A 250 7.53 15.59 -20.80
N PHE A 251 8.58 15.71 -20.01
CA PHE A 251 8.99 14.68 -19.07
C PHE A 251 7.91 14.40 -17.99
N MET A 252 7.33 15.47 -17.40
CA MET A 252 6.31 15.38 -16.36
C MET A 252 4.97 14.80 -16.83
N ASN A 253 4.67 14.86 -18.13
CA ASN A 253 3.41 14.37 -18.70
C ASN A 253 3.54 12.96 -19.30
N ASN A 254 4.76 12.46 -19.50
CA ASN A 254 5.01 11.15 -20.11
C ASN A 254 5.38 10.06 -19.05
N ASN A 255 5.45 10.42 -17.78
CA ASN A 255 5.67 9.52 -16.65
C ASN A 255 4.51 9.61 -15.66
#